data_83ed0d2fc8cc14d204e4bd3c3f8710be
#
_entry.id   83ed0d2fc8cc14d204e4bd3c3f8710be
#
_cell.length_a   1.000
_cell.length_b   1.000
_cell.length_c   1.000
_cell.angle_alpha   90.00
_cell.angle_beta   90.00
_cell.angle_gamma   90.00
#
_symmetry.space_group_name_H-M   'P 1'
#
loop_
_entity.id
_entity.type
_entity.pdbx_description
1 polymer ?
#
loop_
_entity_poly.entity_id
_entity_poly.type
_entity_poly.pdbx_seq_one_letter_code
_entity_poly.pdbx_strand_id
1 'polypeptide(L)'
;YLTIHINSGLDALKAAKKVSGKIKLIGVTVLTSLDDKALKEIGFNKNVKKLVLHQAKLASKAKLDAIVCSAQEVKLVKKMFKKEIITPGIRFTSKTNDQKRVLTPKEAFANGADWLVIGRDLTKGNIKKNTQSLIDHLSQ
;
A
#
# COMPACT_ATOMS: atom_id res chain seq x y z
N TYR A 1 5.94 -14.03 -0.53
CA TYR A 1 5.86 -12.63 -1.00
C TYR A 1 7.19 -11.91 -0.74
N LEU A 2 7.66 -11.14 -1.72
CA LEU A 2 8.86 -10.31 -1.61
C LEU A 2 8.56 -8.91 -2.14
N THR A 3 8.92 -7.87 -1.38
CA THR A 3 8.73 -6.47 -1.80
C THR A 3 9.87 -5.97 -2.67
N ILE A 4 9.55 -5.12 -3.64
CA ILE A 4 10.51 -4.39 -4.46
C ILE A 4 10.03 -2.96 -4.65
N HIS A 5 10.89 -1.97 -4.44
CA HIS A 5 10.52 -0.57 -4.69
C HIS A 5 10.38 -0.30 -6.19
N ILE A 6 9.24 0.28 -6.60
CA ILE A 6 8.96 0.56 -8.02
C ILE A 6 9.89 1.65 -8.58
N ASN A 7 10.48 2.46 -7.70
CA ASN A 7 11.50 3.44 -8.08
C ASN A 7 12.80 2.84 -8.66
N SER A 8 13.00 1.52 -8.54
CA SER A 8 14.12 0.82 -9.21
C SER A 8 14.01 0.84 -10.74
N GLY A 9 12.86 1.24 -11.29
CA GLY A 9 12.65 1.37 -12.74
C GLY A 9 12.14 0.08 -13.40
N LEU A 10 11.58 0.24 -14.62
CA LEU A 10 10.87 -0.83 -15.32
C LEU A 10 11.74 -2.05 -15.62
N ASP A 11 12.99 -1.84 -16.01
CA ASP A 11 13.88 -2.93 -16.40
C ASP A 11 14.30 -3.78 -15.19
N ALA A 12 14.59 -3.13 -14.04
CA ALA A 12 14.86 -3.84 -12.79
C ALA A 12 13.62 -4.66 -12.33
N LEU A 13 12.43 -4.09 -12.42
CA LEU A 13 11.17 -4.79 -12.09
C LEU A 13 10.94 -6.00 -12.98
N LYS A 14 11.18 -5.87 -14.30
CA LYS A 14 11.07 -6.98 -15.27
C LYS A 14 12.11 -8.06 -15.01
N ALA A 15 13.38 -7.67 -14.75
CA ALA A 15 14.44 -8.60 -14.43
C ALA A 15 14.13 -9.41 -13.16
N ALA A 16 13.71 -8.73 -12.08
CA ALA A 16 13.26 -9.39 -10.85
C ALA A 16 12.10 -10.35 -11.11
N LYS A 17 11.08 -9.92 -11.89
CA LYS A 17 9.93 -10.77 -12.22
C LYS A 17 10.32 -12.01 -13.03
N LYS A 18 11.28 -11.89 -13.93
CA LYS A 18 11.78 -13.02 -14.75
C LYS A 18 12.37 -14.14 -13.89
N VAL A 19 13.03 -13.80 -12.77
CA VAL A 19 13.73 -14.77 -11.90
C VAL A 19 12.95 -15.10 -10.64
N SER A 20 11.77 -14.52 -10.41
CA SER A 20 11.01 -14.69 -9.16
C SER A 20 10.46 -16.10 -8.95
N GLY A 21 10.33 -16.93 -10.01
CA GLY A 21 9.78 -18.26 -9.90
C GLY A 21 8.39 -18.28 -9.25
N LYS A 22 8.25 -19.00 -8.13
CA LYS A 22 7.01 -19.07 -7.34
C LYS A 22 6.80 -17.90 -6.37
N ILE A 23 7.82 -17.02 -6.19
CA ILE A 23 7.72 -15.87 -5.30
C ILE A 23 6.83 -14.81 -5.94
N LYS A 24 5.80 -14.39 -5.21
CA LYS A 24 4.97 -13.23 -5.59
C LYS A 24 5.71 -11.93 -5.30
N LEU A 25 5.96 -11.12 -6.33
CA LEU A 25 6.60 -9.81 -6.19
C LEU A 25 5.59 -8.72 -5.93
N ILE A 26 5.82 -7.97 -4.86
CA ILE A 26 4.98 -6.84 -4.42
C ILE A 26 5.70 -5.53 -4.73
N GLY A 27 5.16 -4.73 -5.63
CA GLY A 27 5.69 -3.39 -5.91
C GLY A 27 5.33 -2.38 -4.84
N VAL A 28 6.32 -1.78 -4.19
CA VAL A 28 6.10 -0.71 -3.20
C VAL A 28 6.05 0.63 -3.93
N THR A 29 4.96 1.38 -3.78
CA THR A 29 4.77 2.74 -4.29
C THR A 29 5.33 3.79 -3.31
N VAL A 30 4.70 4.95 -3.22
CA VAL A 30 5.05 6.00 -2.26
C VAL A 30 4.69 5.56 -0.84
N LEU A 31 5.63 5.68 0.09
CA LEU A 31 5.40 5.38 1.50
C LEU A 31 4.31 6.27 2.10
N THR A 32 3.46 5.71 2.95
CA THR A 32 2.32 6.41 3.57
C THR A 32 2.73 7.55 4.52
N SER A 33 3.98 7.60 4.94
CA SER A 33 4.57 8.69 5.73
C SER A 33 4.96 9.92 4.89
N LEU A 34 5.06 9.78 3.55
CA LEU A 34 5.45 10.87 2.66
C LEU A 34 4.21 11.63 2.15
N ASP A 35 4.30 12.95 2.19
CA ASP A 35 3.39 13.89 1.55
C ASP A 35 4.08 14.58 0.35
N ASP A 36 3.37 15.49 -0.31
CA ASP A 36 3.89 16.20 -1.49
C ASP A 36 5.15 17.03 -1.18
N LYS A 37 5.25 17.57 0.05
CA LYS A 37 6.43 18.32 0.50
C LYS A 37 7.63 17.41 0.63
N ALA A 38 7.49 16.29 1.35
CA ALA A 38 8.55 15.31 1.53
C ALA A 38 9.01 14.69 0.19
N LEU A 39 8.08 14.49 -0.77
CA LEU A 39 8.46 14.04 -2.11
C LEU A 39 9.37 15.05 -2.84
N LYS A 40 9.09 16.35 -2.72
CA LYS A 40 9.95 17.39 -3.30
C LYS A 40 11.33 17.41 -2.65
N GLU A 41 11.39 17.28 -1.32
CA GLU A 41 12.65 17.23 -0.57
C GLU A 41 13.56 16.09 -1.02
N ILE A 42 13.00 14.95 -1.42
CA ILE A 42 13.77 13.80 -1.94
C ILE A 42 13.85 13.76 -3.48
N GLY A 43 13.56 14.88 -4.15
CA GLY A 43 13.82 15.09 -5.58
C GLY A 43 12.70 14.67 -6.54
N PHE A 44 11.49 14.39 -6.08
CA PHE A 44 10.37 14.10 -6.98
C PHE A 44 9.56 15.36 -7.32
N ASN A 45 9.39 15.64 -8.61
CA ASN A 45 8.60 16.76 -9.12
C ASN A 45 7.10 16.47 -9.26
N LYS A 46 6.66 15.23 -8.97
CA LYS A 46 5.25 14.83 -9.02
C LYS A 46 4.66 14.85 -7.61
N ASN A 47 3.38 15.20 -7.50
CA ASN A 47 2.66 14.97 -6.25
C ASN A 47 2.44 13.47 -6.01
N VAL A 48 2.14 13.11 -4.76
CA VAL A 48 1.94 11.72 -4.32
C VAL A 48 1.00 10.97 -5.26
N LYS A 49 -0.19 11.51 -5.51
CA LYS A 49 -1.21 10.86 -6.35
C LYS A 49 -0.72 10.56 -7.76
N LYS A 50 -0.08 11.54 -8.43
CA LYS A 50 0.46 11.35 -9.79
C LYS A 50 1.61 10.35 -9.82
N LEU A 51 2.47 10.36 -8.78
CA LEU A 51 3.58 9.41 -8.68
C LEU A 51 3.08 7.98 -8.45
N VAL A 52 2.15 7.76 -7.51
CA VAL A 52 1.55 6.45 -7.25
C VAL A 52 0.89 5.88 -8.50
N LEU A 53 0.12 6.67 -9.25
CA LEU A 53 -0.51 6.22 -10.49
C LEU A 53 0.53 5.88 -11.59
N HIS A 54 1.61 6.63 -11.67
CA HIS A 54 2.71 6.32 -12.58
C HIS A 54 3.38 4.99 -12.19
N GLN A 55 3.68 4.79 -10.91
CA GLN A 55 4.25 3.56 -10.38
C GLN A 55 3.31 2.36 -10.57
N ALA A 56 1.99 2.52 -10.39
CA ALA A 56 1.02 1.47 -10.67
C ALA A 56 1.04 1.02 -12.14
N LYS A 57 1.21 1.95 -13.08
CA LYS A 57 1.41 1.62 -14.51
C LYS A 57 2.70 0.83 -14.74
N LEU A 58 3.80 1.20 -14.08
CA LEU A 58 5.07 0.46 -14.18
C LEU A 58 4.93 -0.96 -13.61
N ALA A 59 4.31 -1.12 -12.44
CA ALA A 59 4.02 -2.42 -11.83
C ALA A 59 3.18 -3.31 -12.76
N SER A 60 2.16 -2.74 -13.41
CA SER A 60 1.34 -3.45 -14.39
C SER A 60 2.16 -3.90 -15.61
N LYS A 61 2.98 -2.99 -16.18
CA LYS A 61 3.87 -3.31 -17.30
C LYS A 61 4.92 -4.37 -16.96
N ALA A 62 5.43 -4.37 -15.74
CA ALA A 62 6.36 -5.39 -15.24
C ALA A 62 5.68 -6.69 -14.83
N LYS A 63 4.34 -6.77 -14.90
CA LYS A 63 3.52 -7.94 -14.50
C LYS A 63 3.75 -8.36 -13.04
N LEU A 64 4.01 -7.40 -12.13
CA LEU A 64 4.11 -7.70 -10.69
C LEU A 64 2.83 -8.36 -10.19
N ASP A 65 2.92 -9.10 -9.07
CA ASP A 65 1.80 -9.90 -8.56
C ASP A 65 0.90 -9.12 -7.62
N ALA A 66 1.49 -8.15 -6.91
CA ALA A 66 0.77 -7.25 -6.01
C ALA A 66 1.42 -5.85 -6.01
N ILE A 67 0.71 -4.88 -5.43
CA ILE A 67 1.20 -3.50 -5.23
C ILE A 67 0.85 -3.03 -3.82
N VAL A 68 1.75 -2.26 -3.21
CA VAL A 68 1.48 -1.55 -1.95
C VAL A 68 1.16 -0.10 -2.24
N CYS A 69 0.02 0.38 -1.78
CA CYS A 69 -0.34 1.80 -1.81
C CYS A 69 -1.23 2.18 -0.62
N SER A 70 -1.31 3.48 -0.29
CA SER A 70 -2.23 3.97 0.74
C SER A 70 -3.69 3.72 0.34
N ALA A 71 -4.55 3.52 1.34
CA ALA A 71 -5.99 3.34 1.15
C ALA A 71 -6.67 4.50 0.38
N GLN A 72 -6.09 5.70 0.43
CA GLN A 72 -6.58 6.86 -0.32
C GLN A 72 -6.41 6.73 -1.84
N GLU A 73 -5.40 5.99 -2.30
CA GLU A 73 -5.11 5.80 -3.72
C GLU A 73 -5.71 4.51 -4.30
N VAL A 74 -6.13 3.56 -3.47
CA VAL A 74 -6.61 2.21 -3.90
C VAL A 74 -7.60 2.29 -5.05
N LYS A 75 -8.65 3.08 -4.91
CA LYS A 75 -9.71 3.22 -5.93
C LYS A 75 -9.17 3.65 -7.31
N LEU A 76 -8.14 4.49 -7.33
CA LEU A 76 -7.50 4.93 -8.56
C LEU A 76 -6.50 3.91 -9.09
N VAL A 77 -5.71 3.30 -8.19
CA VAL A 77 -4.73 2.26 -8.52
C VAL A 77 -5.43 1.05 -9.13
N LYS A 78 -6.59 0.63 -8.59
CA LYS A 78 -7.39 -0.51 -9.10
C LYS A 78 -7.82 -0.34 -10.58
N LYS A 79 -7.92 0.90 -11.07
CA LYS A 79 -8.20 1.16 -12.49
C LYS A 79 -7.04 0.76 -13.42
N MET A 80 -5.81 0.79 -12.93
CA MET A 80 -4.58 0.58 -13.70
C MET A 80 -3.85 -0.71 -13.38
N PHE A 81 -4.04 -1.23 -12.16
CA PHE A 81 -3.44 -2.47 -11.66
C PHE A 81 -4.54 -3.41 -11.20
N LYS A 82 -4.70 -4.55 -11.89
CA LYS A 82 -5.85 -5.47 -11.73
C LYS A 82 -5.58 -6.67 -10.82
N LYS A 83 -4.40 -6.72 -10.22
CA LYS A 83 -4.03 -7.78 -9.26
C LYS A 83 -4.17 -7.29 -7.81
N GLU A 84 -3.54 -7.99 -6.87
CA GLU A 84 -3.68 -7.75 -5.44
C GLU A 84 -3.15 -6.37 -5.01
N ILE A 85 -3.92 -5.66 -4.20
CA ILE A 85 -3.55 -4.38 -3.58
C ILE A 85 -3.44 -4.58 -2.08
N ILE A 86 -2.25 -4.32 -1.54
CA ILE A 86 -1.91 -4.43 -0.12
C ILE A 86 -1.84 -3.00 0.44
N THR A 87 -2.59 -2.75 1.51
CA THR A 87 -2.78 -1.38 2.01
C THR A 87 -2.30 -1.25 3.45
N PRO A 88 -1.15 -0.61 3.68
CA PRO A 88 -0.70 -0.21 5.02
C PRO A 88 -1.32 1.12 5.46
N GLY A 89 -0.99 1.54 6.68
CA GLY A 89 -1.47 2.82 7.21
C GLY A 89 -2.93 2.77 7.65
N ILE A 90 -3.40 1.60 8.02
CA ILE A 90 -4.77 1.38 8.50
C ILE A 90 -4.86 1.66 9.99
N ARG A 91 -5.91 2.37 10.41
CA ARG A 91 -6.21 2.69 11.80
C ARG A 91 -7.70 2.54 12.08
N PHE A 92 -8.04 2.01 13.25
CA PHE A 92 -9.44 1.88 13.70
C PHE A 92 -9.65 2.25 15.17
N THR A 93 -8.57 2.39 15.96
CA THR A 93 -8.67 2.67 17.41
C THR A 93 -7.98 3.94 17.85
N SER A 94 -7.01 4.49 17.12
CA SER A 94 -6.14 5.55 17.62
C SER A 94 -5.95 6.70 16.62
N LYS A 95 -5.60 7.87 17.20
CA LYS A 95 -5.15 9.04 16.43
C LYS A 95 -3.83 8.73 15.71
N THR A 96 -3.65 9.35 14.56
CA THR A 96 -2.45 9.21 13.73
C THR A 96 -1.27 9.93 14.39
N ASN A 97 -0.11 9.25 14.50
CA ASN A 97 1.12 9.88 14.98
C ASN A 97 2.07 10.24 13.82
N ASP A 98 2.51 9.23 13.07
CA ASP A 98 3.52 9.36 12.01
C ASP A 98 2.98 9.11 10.59
N GLN A 99 1.76 8.60 10.48
CA GLN A 99 1.17 8.33 9.18
C GLN A 99 0.20 9.42 8.77
N LYS A 100 0.50 10.10 7.67
CA LYS A 100 -0.23 11.24 7.16
C LYS A 100 -1.44 10.87 6.28
N ARG A 101 -1.50 9.60 5.81
CA ARG A 101 -2.51 9.12 4.85
C ARG A 101 -3.13 7.82 5.35
N VAL A 102 -4.08 7.93 6.27
CA VAL A 102 -4.74 6.80 6.92
C VAL A 102 -6.23 6.75 6.57
N LEU A 103 -6.78 5.54 6.56
CA LEU A 103 -8.21 5.24 6.52
C LEU A 103 -8.52 4.07 7.45
N THR A 104 -9.81 3.86 7.71
CA THR A 104 -10.29 2.71 8.48
C THR A 104 -10.21 1.43 7.64
N PRO A 105 -10.24 0.24 8.28
CA PRO A 105 -10.31 -1.05 7.57
C PRO A 105 -11.48 -1.13 6.58
N LYS A 106 -12.67 -0.68 7.00
CA LYS A 106 -13.87 -0.68 6.14
C LYS A 106 -13.72 0.18 4.90
N GLU A 107 -13.23 1.41 5.08
CA GLU A 107 -12.99 2.34 3.96
C GLU A 107 -11.96 1.78 2.98
N ALA A 108 -10.91 1.14 3.48
CA ALA A 108 -9.88 0.54 2.64
C ALA A 108 -10.43 -0.60 1.78
N PHE A 109 -11.23 -1.51 2.37
CA PHE A 109 -11.90 -2.58 1.62
C PHE A 109 -12.95 -2.02 0.65
N ALA A 110 -13.75 -1.05 1.06
CA ALA A 110 -14.72 -0.38 0.19
C ALA A 110 -14.06 0.30 -1.01
N ASN A 111 -12.82 0.78 -0.86
CA ASN A 111 -12.00 1.32 -1.95
C ASN A 111 -11.40 0.24 -2.86
N GLY A 112 -11.45 -1.05 -2.47
CA GLY A 112 -10.97 -2.19 -3.25
C GLY A 112 -9.60 -2.71 -2.86
N ALA A 113 -9.13 -2.48 -1.63
CA ALA A 113 -7.96 -3.17 -1.09
C ALA A 113 -8.26 -4.66 -0.96
N ASP A 114 -7.28 -5.52 -1.29
CA ASP A 114 -7.42 -6.97 -1.13
C ASP A 114 -6.82 -7.41 0.22
N TRP A 115 -5.80 -6.69 0.72
CA TRP A 115 -5.13 -6.96 1.98
C TRP A 115 -4.84 -5.68 2.77
N LEU A 116 -4.94 -5.77 4.10
CA LEU A 116 -4.60 -4.69 5.01
C LEU A 116 -3.37 -5.03 5.83
N VAL A 117 -2.49 -4.04 6.03
CA VAL A 117 -1.39 -4.14 6.99
C VAL A 117 -1.71 -3.27 8.18
N ILE A 118 -2.08 -3.89 9.29
CA ILE A 118 -2.43 -3.21 10.54
C ILE A 118 -1.36 -3.52 11.59
N GLY A 119 -0.59 -2.51 11.97
CA GLY A 119 0.51 -2.65 12.92
C GLY A 119 0.07 -2.33 14.35
N ARG A 120 0.40 -1.14 14.83
CA ARG A 120 0.29 -0.72 16.22
C ARG A 120 -1.10 -0.85 16.85
N ASP A 121 -2.16 -0.66 16.09
CA ASP A 121 -3.53 -0.84 16.58
C ASP A 121 -3.83 -2.29 17.01
N LEU A 122 -3.14 -3.27 16.43
CA LEU A 122 -3.24 -4.67 16.83
C LEU A 122 -2.16 -5.06 17.86
N THR A 123 -0.92 -4.61 17.65
CA THR A 123 0.24 -5.14 18.38
C THR A 123 0.51 -4.45 19.71
N LYS A 124 -0.04 -3.24 19.94
CA LYS A 124 0.16 -2.49 21.19
C LYS A 124 -0.86 -2.92 22.26
N GLY A 125 -0.37 -3.40 23.40
CA GLY A 125 -1.21 -3.85 24.51
C GLY A 125 -1.73 -5.28 24.33
N ASN A 126 -3.02 -5.51 24.55
CA ASN A 126 -3.63 -6.86 24.48
C ASN A 126 -4.05 -7.20 23.05
N ILE A 127 -3.22 -7.99 22.37
CA ILE A 127 -3.41 -8.39 20.96
C ILE A 127 -4.76 -9.10 20.73
N LYS A 128 -5.16 -10.01 21.62
CA LYS A 128 -6.43 -10.75 21.51
C LYS A 128 -7.63 -9.81 21.55
N LYS A 129 -7.64 -8.88 22.50
CA LYS A 129 -8.70 -7.85 22.61
C LYS A 129 -8.72 -6.95 21.37
N ASN A 130 -7.55 -6.50 20.93
CA ASN A 130 -7.44 -5.63 19.75
C ASN A 130 -7.92 -6.34 18.47
N THR A 131 -7.59 -7.63 18.32
CA THR A 131 -8.06 -8.43 17.18
C THR A 131 -9.58 -8.59 17.20
N GLN A 132 -10.16 -8.87 18.37
CA GLN A 132 -11.63 -8.94 18.51
C GLN A 132 -12.28 -7.61 18.15
N SER A 133 -11.74 -6.49 18.64
CA SER A 133 -12.23 -5.15 18.28
C SER A 133 -12.17 -4.87 16.78
N LEU A 134 -11.14 -5.36 16.09
CA LEU A 134 -11.06 -5.25 14.62
C LEU A 134 -12.15 -6.08 13.94
N ILE A 135 -12.39 -7.31 14.39
CA ILE A 135 -13.44 -8.19 13.85
C ILE A 135 -14.80 -7.52 14.04
N ASP A 136 -15.09 -7.01 15.24
CA ASP A 136 -16.34 -6.32 15.54
C ASP A 136 -16.52 -5.08 14.67
N HIS A 137 -15.44 -4.30 14.47
CA HIS A 137 -15.44 -3.14 13.56
C HIS A 137 -15.75 -3.52 12.11
N LEU A 138 -15.26 -4.66 11.63
CA LEU A 138 -15.51 -5.12 10.26
C LEU A 138 -16.91 -5.73 10.09
N SER A 139 -17.52 -6.24 11.16
CA SER A 139 -18.83 -6.92 11.13
C SER A 139 -20.03 -5.95 11.23
N GLN A 140 -19.81 -4.72 11.70
CA GLN A 140 -20.84 -3.67 11.76
C GLN A 140 -21.12 -3.06 10.38
#